data_047f76e7c0596304227dfa37b9ffc57d
#
_entry.id   047f76e7c0596304227dfa37b9ffc57d
#
_cell.length_a   1.000
_cell.length_b   1.000
_cell.length_c   1.000
_cell.angle_alpha   90.00
_cell.angle_beta   90.00
_cell.angle_gamma   90.00
#
_symmetry.space_group_name_H-M   'P 1'
#
loop_
_entity.id
_entity.type
_entity.pdbx_description
1 polymer ?
#
loop_
_entity_poly.entity_id
_entity_poly.type
_entity_poly.pdbx_seq_one_letter_code
_entity_poly.pdbx_strand_id
1 'polypeptide(L)'
;QVRDAQIVFVGHGVIAPEYGWDDYKGLDVRGKTLLMLSNDPQVEQAPGRPDPQRFRGNAMTYYGRWTYKYEIASRLGAAAVFIVHETALAGYPYAVVRAWDREQIDIDTGDGNDARVAVEGWLSEGTARALLSACGQDLTQLKKAAARPDFVPRPLPVRAQVQIENTLRRFASHNIVARIDGTDPDRKQQAIVY
;
A
#
# COMPACT_ATOMS: atom_id res chain seq x y z
N GLN A 1 -0.28 -2.94 18.96
CA GLN A 1 -1.58 -2.46 19.42
C GLN A 1 -1.80 -1.01 18.99
N VAL A 2 -2.97 -0.69 18.47
CA VAL A 2 -3.43 0.68 18.16
C VAL A 2 -4.61 1.00 19.05
N ARG A 3 -4.56 2.16 19.70
CA ARG A 3 -5.65 2.60 20.59
C ARG A 3 -6.12 3.98 20.17
N ASP A 4 -7.44 4.10 19.96
CA ASP A 4 -8.11 5.38 19.78
C ASP A 4 -7.47 6.28 18.68
N ALA A 5 -6.98 5.68 17.59
CA ALA A 5 -6.32 6.40 16.50
C ALA A 5 -7.36 6.90 15.47
N GLN A 6 -7.39 8.21 15.22
CA GLN A 6 -8.28 8.78 14.20
C GLN A 6 -8.02 8.16 12.84
N ILE A 7 -9.08 7.79 12.12
CA ILE A 7 -8.96 7.30 10.75
C ILE A 7 -8.92 8.48 9.78
N VAL A 8 -7.98 8.44 8.83
CA VAL A 8 -7.86 9.41 7.76
C VAL A 8 -7.83 8.70 6.41
N PHE A 9 -8.72 9.05 5.51
CA PHE A 9 -8.64 8.62 4.13
C PHE A 9 -7.64 9.51 3.39
N VAL A 10 -6.57 8.92 2.87
CA VAL A 10 -5.46 9.62 2.22
C VAL A 10 -5.32 9.25 0.73
N GLY A 11 -6.45 8.96 0.07
CA GLY A 11 -6.43 8.60 -1.35
C GLY A 11 -5.57 7.37 -1.60
N HIS A 12 -4.61 7.47 -2.51
CA HIS A 12 -3.63 6.42 -2.77
C HIS A 12 -2.43 6.46 -1.80
N GLY A 13 -2.32 7.48 -0.95
CA GLY A 13 -1.22 7.64 0.00
C GLY A 13 0.14 7.84 -0.67
N VAL A 14 0.18 8.54 -1.80
CA VAL A 14 1.37 8.71 -2.62
C VAL A 14 2.01 10.09 -2.38
N ILE A 15 3.34 10.09 -2.22
CA ILE A 15 4.20 11.27 -2.36
C ILE A 15 5.18 10.98 -3.48
N ALA A 16 5.02 11.64 -4.61
CA ALA A 16 5.80 11.45 -5.83
C ALA A 16 6.19 12.82 -6.42
N PRO A 17 7.28 13.42 -5.93
CA PRO A 17 7.71 14.77 -6.32
C PRO A 17 7.92 14.92 -7.82
N GLU A 18 8.39 13.87 -8.51
CA GLU A 18 8.62 13.85 -9.95
C GLU A 18 7.34 14.00 -10.78
N TYR A 19 6.17 13.67 -10.17
CA TYR A 19 4.85 13.91 -10.76
C TYR A 19 4.16 15.15 -10.17
N GLY A 20 4.81 15.88 -9.23
CA GLY A 20 4.20 16.95 -8.48
C GLY A 20 3.01 16.46 -7.64
N TRP A 21 3.09 15.21 -7.12
CA TRP A 21 2.00 14.53 -6.44
C TRP A 21 2.27 14.39 -4.94
N ASP A 22 1.29 14.78 -4.13
CA ASP A 22 1.29 14.60 -2.69
C ASP A 22 -0.14 14.43 -2.19
N ASP A 23 -0.52 13.21 -1.80
CA ASP A 23 -1.86 12.89 -1.27
C ASP A 23 -2.06 13.40 0.16
N TYR A 24 -1.00 13.78 0.85
CA TYR A 24 -1.09 14.21 2.25
C TYR A 24 -1.27 15.72 2.40
N LYS A 25 -0.82 16.52 1.44
CA LYS A 25 -0.94 17.99 1.44
C LYS A 25 -0.47 18.64 2.76
N GLY A 26 0.59 18.10 3.35
CA GLY A 26 1.14 18.59 4.62
C GLY A 26 0.34 18.21 5.87
N LEU A 27 -0.69 17.35 5.75
CA LEU A 27 -1.42 16.85 6.92
C LEU A 27 -0.51 16.01 7.80
N ASP A 28 -0.45 16.33 9.09
CA ASP A 28 0.23 15.49 10.08
C ASP A 28 -0.59 14.22 10.36
N VAL A 29 -0.02 13.08 10.00
CA VAL A 29 -0.64 11.75 10.15
C VAL A 29 -0.01 10.92 11.27
N ARG A 30 0.88 11.48 12.07
CA ARG A 30 1.51 10.78 13.19
C ARG A 30 0.46 10.27 14.17
N GLY A 31 0.59 8.99 14.52
CA GLY A 31 -0.32 8.30 15.42
C GLY A 31 -1.73 8.07 14.87
N LYS A 32 -1.99 8.35 13.58
CA LYS A 32 -3.29 8.14 12.94
C LYS A 32 -3.34 6.77 12.25
N THR A 33 -4.55 6.31 11.99
CA THR A 33 -4.81 5.15 11.13
C THR A 33 -5.12 5.63 9.72
N LEU A 34 -4.36 5.17 8.73
CA LEU A 34 -4.53 5.57 7.35
C LEU A 34 -5.39 4.55 6.60
N LEU A 35 -6.39 5.06 5.86
CA LEU A 35 -7.17 4.29 4.91
C LEU A 35 -6.74 4.70 3.51
N MET A 36 -6.21 3.73 2.75
CA MET A 36 -5.61 3.95 1.43
C MET A 36 -6.28 3.11 0.36
N LEU A 37 -6.36 3.64 -0.84
CA LEU A 37 -6.69 2.88 -2.04
C LEU A 37 -5.50 2.02 -2.48
N SER A 38 -5.78 0.85 -3.05
CA SER A 38 -4.78 0.06 -3.77
C SER A 38 -4.32 0.79 -5.04
N ASN A 39 -3.22 0.31 -5.63
CA ASN A 39 -2.58 0.90 -6.81
C ASN A 39 -2.14 2.37 -6.63
N ASP A 40 -1.61 2.95 -7.69
CA ASP A 40 -1.30 4.36 -7.82
C ASP A 40 -2.46 5.16 -8.44
N PRO A 41 -2.44 6.49 -8.38
CA PRO A 41 -3.49 7.32 -8.94
C PRO A 41 -3.70 7.05 -10.44
N GLN A 42 -4.92 6.71 -10.81
CA GLN A 42 -5.32 6.52 -12.20
C GLN A 42 -5.70 7.87 -12.81
N VAL A 43 -4.67 8.65 -13.17
CA VAL A 43 -4.86 9.98 -13.74
C VAL A 43 -5.28 9.86 -15.20
N GLU A 44 -6.34 10.57 -15.56
CA GLU A 44 -6.83 10.64 -16.94
C GLU A 44 -6.53 12.02 -17.55
N GLN A 45 -6.02 12.05 -18.77
CA GLN A 45 -5.94 13.28 -19.57
C GLN A 45 -7.26 13.63 -20.27
N ALA A 46 -8.15 12.64 -20.44
CA ALA A 46 -9.52 12.76 -20.90
C ALA A 46 -10.33 11.57 -20.39
N PRO A 47 -11.66 11.64 -20.29
CA PRO A 47 -12.49 10.53 -19.81
C PRO A 47 -12.16 9.21 -20.49
N GLY A 48 -11.78 8.18 -19.68
CA GLY A 48 -11.38 6.84 -20.13
C GLY A 48 -10.03 6.78 -20.85
N ARG A 49 -9.24 7.86 -20.86
CA ARG A 49 -7.92 7.90 -21.49
C ARG A 49 -6.84 8.21 -20.45
N PRO A 50 -6.11 7.19 -19.97
CA PRO A 50 -5.03 7.36 -18.98
C PRO A 50 -3.94 8.32 -19.47
N ASP A 51 -3.37 9.07 -18.56
CA ASP A 51 -2.22 9.93 -18.82
C ASP A 51 -0.93 9.11 -18.76
N PRO A 52 -0.23 8.84 -19.88
CA PRO A 52 0.98 8.03 -19.88
C PRO A 52 2.17 8.72 -19.21
N GLN A 53 2.13 10.04 -19.02
CA GLN A 53 3.18 10.80 -18.36
C GLN A 53 3.04 10.80 -16.83
N ARG A 54 1.86 10.42 -16.32
CA ARG A 54 1.60 10.31 -14.89
C ARG A 54 1.40 8.85 -14.50
N PHE A 55 2.20 8.38 -13.57
CA PHE A 55 2.17 7.00 -13.05
C PHE A 55 2.13 5.95 -14.17
N ARG A 56 2.75 6.25 -15.33
CA ARG A 56 2.81 5.37 -16.53
C ARG A 56 1.45 4.90 -17.05
N GLY A 57 0.40 5.68 -16.85
CA GLY A 57 -0.94 5.37 -17.35
C GLY A 57 -1.53 4.13 -16.69
N ASN A 58 -1.71 3.03 -17.45
CA ASN A 58 -2.28 1.77 -16.93
C ASN A 58 -1.27 0.85 -16.24
N ALA A 59 0.03 1.15 -16.33
CA ALA A 59 1.05 0.32 -15.70
C ALA A 59 1.19 0.72 -14.22
N MET A 60 1.15 -0.26 -13.32
CA MET A 60 1.41 -0.01 -11.90
C MET A 60 2.87 0.36 -11.69
N THR A 61 3.11 1.50 -11.05
CA THR A 61 4.44 1.93 -10.63
C THR A 61 4.78 1.38 -9.23
N TYR A 62 5.96 1.72 -8.70
CA TYR A 62 6.32 1.39 -7.32
C TYR A 62 5.33 1.97 -6.31
N TYR A 63 4.77 3.15 -6.58
CA TYR A 63 3.78 3.81 -5.72
C TYR A 63 2.47 3.03 -5.58
N GLY A 64 2.13 2.20 -6.55
CA GLY A 64 0.95 1.34 -6.52
C GLY A 64 1.13 0.08 -5.68
N ARG A 65 2.35 -0.28 -5.30
CA ARG A 65 2.62 -1.48 -4.52
C ARG A 65 2.13 -1.33 -3.08
N TRP A 66 1.58 -2.41 -2.53
CA TRP A 66 1.14 -2.44 -1.13
C TRP A 66 2.30 -2.23 -0.15
N THR A 67 3.50 -2.70 -0.46
CA THR A 67 4.71 -2.45 0.32
C THR A 67 5.01 -0.97 0.47
N TYR A 68 4.93 -0.20 -0.63
CA TYR A 68 5.10 1.24 -0.59
C TYR A 68 4.11 1.92 0.37
N LYS A 69 2.84 1.45 0.41
CA LYS A 69 1.82 2.02 1.31
C LYS A 69 2.21 1.91 2.78
N TYR A 70 2.78 0.77 3.16
CA TYR A 70 3.27 0.55 4.53
C TYR A 70 4.54 1.35 4.80
N GLU A 71 5.48 1.38 3.87
CA GLU A 71 6.71 2.15 3.98
C GLU A 71 6.47 3.65 4.16
N ILE A 72 5.62 4.26 3.33
CA ILE A 72 5.31 5.69 3.44
C ILE A 72 4.59 6.01 4.75
N ALA A 73 3.66 5.16 5.18
CA ALA A 73 2.93 5.35 6.42
C ALA A 73 3.87 5.27 7.64
N SER A 74 4.78 4.30 7.67
CA SER A 74 5.81 4.18 8.70
C SER A 74 6.70 5.42 8.73
N ARG A 75 7.20 5.85 7.57
CA ARG A 75 8.05 7.04 7.44
C ARG A 75 7.37 8.32 7.93
N LEU A 76 6.05 8.42 7.77
CA LEU A 76 5.24 9.54 8.25
C LEU A 76 4.77 9.37 9.71
N GLY A 77 5.11 8.27 10.37
CA GLY A 77 4.79 8.00 11.76
C GLY A 77 3.33 7.63 12.02
N ALA A 78 2.62 7.11 11.04
CA ALA A 78 1.27 6.61 11.24
C ALA A 78 1.24 5.40 12.19
N ALA A 79 0.14 5.19 12.91
CA ALA A 79 -0.02 4.07 13.82
C ALA A 79 -0.45 2.80 13.11
N ALA A 80 -1.26 2.91 12.07
CA ALA A 80 -1.77 1.79 11.29
C ALA A 80 -2.08 2.19 9.86
N VAL A 81 -2.13 1.16 8.98
CA VAL A 81 -2.57 1.31 7.60
C VAL A 81 -3.57 0.21 7.25
N PHE A 82 -4.67 0.59 6.62
CA PHE A 82 -5.57 -0.32 5.96
C PHE A 82 -5.68 0.03 4.47
N ILE A 83 -5.39 -0.94 3.62
CA ILE A 83 -5.50 -0.79 2.17
C ILE A 83 -6.85 -1.36 1.72
N VAL A 84 -7.59 -0.62 0.93
CA VAL A 84 -8.86 -1.07 0.34
C VAL A 84 -8.53 -2.02 -0.81
N HIS A 85 -8.97 -3.27 -0.69
CA HIS A 85 -8.84 -4.26 -1.75
C HIS A 85 -9.98 -4.11 -2.74
N GLU A 86 -9.64 -3.92 -4.01
CA GLU A 86 -10.57 -3.85 -5.12
C GLU A 86 -10.30 -5.00 -6.09
N THR A 87 -11.22 -5.96 -6.17
CA THR A 87 -11.07 -7.18 -6.98
C THR A 87 -10.76 -6.87 -8.45
N ALA A 88 -11.42 -5.85 -9.01
CA ALA A 88 -11.22 -5.49 -10.42
C ALA A 88 -9.78 -4.98 -10.71
N LEU A 89 -9.19 -4.23 -9.78
CA LEU A 89 -7.83 -3.69 -9.92
C LEU A 89 -6.76 -4.72 -9.54
N ALA A 90 -7.04 -5.53 -8.52
CA ALA A 90 -6.12 -6.56 -8.04
C ALA A 90 -6.02 -7.77 -9.00
N GLY A 91 -7.08 -8.06 -9.74
CA GLY A 91 -7.16 -9.24 -10.61
C GLY A 91 -7.44 -10.55 -9.86
N TYR A 92 -7.69 -10.48 -8.53
CA TYR A 92 -8.04 -11.63 -7.69
C TYR A 92 -9.02 -11.22 -6.59
N PRO A 93 -9.85 -12.16 -6.08
CA PRO A 93 -10.84 -11.84 -5.06
C PRO A 93 -10.22 -11.61 -3.67
N TYR A 94 -10.90 -10.86 -2.81
CA TYR A 94 -10.48 -10.58 -1.43
C TYR A 94 -10.23 -11.86 -0.59
N ALA A 95 -10.86 -12.97 -0.96
CA ALA A 95 -10.62 -14.27 -0.32
C ALA A 95 -9.14 -14.69 -0.35
N VAL A 96 -8.37 -14.28 -1.37
CA VAL A 96 -6.93 -14.53 -1.45
C VAL A 96 -6.19 -13.80 -0.32
N VAL A 97 -6.56 -12.55 -0.04
CA VAL A 97 -5.98 -11.77 1.06
C VAL A 97 -6.35 -12.39 2.42
N ARG A 98 -7.59 -12.84 2.58
CA ARG A 98 -8.03 -13.54 3.80
C ARG A 98 -7.33 -14.86 4.05
N ALA A 99 -6.82 -15.52 3.01
CA ALA A 99 -6.08 -16.76 3.16
C ALA A 99 -4.69 -16.57 3.79
N TRP A 100 -4.27 -15.34 4.04
CA TRP A 100 -3.05 -14.98 4.77
C TRP A 100 -3.21 -14.99 6.30
N ASP A 101 -4.22 -15.65 6.81
CA ASP A 101 -4.44 -15.90 8.25
C ASP A 101 -3.50 -16.96 8.85
N ARG A 102 -2.49 -17.39 8.06
CA ARG A 102 -1.50 -18.40 8.40
C ARG A 102 -0.19 -17.77 8.89
N GLU A 103 0.76 -18.61 9.25
CA GLU A 103 2.12 -18.19 9.55
C GLU A 103 2.68 -17.31 8.41
N GLN A 104 3.09 -16.11 8.76
CA GLN A 104 3.75 -15.19 7.83
C GLN A 104 5.25 -15.23 8.06
N ILE A 105 6.00 -15.31 6.97
CA ILE A 105 7.46 -15.35 7.00
C ILE A 105 7.97 -13.99 6.52
N ASP A 106 8.89 -13.42 7.28
CA ASP A 106 9.53 -12.15 6.94
C ASP A 106 11.00 -12.16 7.31
N ILE A 107 11.76 -11.22 6.77
CA ILE A 107 13.18 -11.07 7.06
C ILE A 107 13.34 -10.38 8.41
N ASP A 108 14.17 -10.96 9.29
CA ASP A 108 14.59 -10.31 10.53
C ASP A 108 15.62 -9.23 10.18
N THR A 109 15.19 -7.97 10.22
CA THR A 109 16.05 -6.80 9.95
C THR A 109 16.88 -6.38 11.16
N GLY A 110 16.66 -7.04 12.31
CA GLY A 110 17.41 -6.77 13.53
C GLY A 110 17.00 -5.52 14.31
N ASP A 111 16.08 -4.73 13.77
CA ASP A 111 15.54 -3.49 14.37
C ASP A 111 14.24 -3.72 15.17
N GLY A 112 13.82 -4.97 15.34
CA GLY A 112 12.57 -5.31 16.03
C GLY A 112 11.30 -4.89 15.28
N ASN A 113 11.41 -4.61 13.99
CA ASN A 113 10.35 -4.00 13.15
C ASN A 113 9.98 -2.56 13.54
N ASP A 114 10.88 -1.82 14.14
CA ASP A 114 10.65 -0.43 14.54
C ASP A 114 10.36 0.48 13.32
N ALA A 115 10.83 0.09 12.14
CA ALA A 115 10.55 0.77 10.87
C ALA A 115 9.15 0.48 10.29
N ARG A 116 8.27 -0.21 11.03
CA ARG A 116 6.91 -0.56 10.58
C ARG A 116 5.84 0.13 11.40
N VAL A 117 4.67 0.31 10.79
CA VAL A 117 3.49 0.70 11.54
C VAL A 117 3.01 -0.45 12.43
N ALA A 118 2.35 -0.14 13.55
CA ALA A 118 1.94 -1.16 14.51
C ALA A 118 0.90 -2.15 13.95
N VAL A 119 0.15 -1.77 12.93
CA VAL A 119 -0.84 -2.63 12.24
C VAL A 119 -0.82 -2.34 10.75
N GLU A 120 -0.55 -3.37 9.96
CA GLU A 120 -0.66 -3.41 8.51
C GLU A 120 -1.82 -4.33 8.13
N GLY A 121 -2.73 -3.88 7.29
CA GLY A 121 -3.90 -4.68 6.97
C GLY A 121 -4.63 -4.27 5.71
N TRP A 122 -5.64 -5.09 5.38
CA TRP A 122 -6.51 -4.89 4.23
C TRP A 122 -7.96 -4.85 4.65
N LEU A 123 -8.75 -4.03 3.96
CA LEU A 123 -10.21 -4.05 4.04
C LEU A 123 -10.78 -4.47 2.68
N SER A 124 -11.84 -5.27 2.71
CA SER A 124 -12.61 -5.49 1.48
C SER A 124 -13.24 -4.17 1.01
N GLU A 125 -13.48 -4.05 -0.29
CA GLU A 125 -14.20 -2.88 -0.83
C GLU A 125 -15.55 -2.68 -0.15
N GLY A 126 -16.29 -3.78 0.12
CA GLY A 126 -17.57 -3.71 0.82
C GLY A 126 -17.45 -3.14 2.23
N THR A 127 -16.43 -3.57 2.99
CA THR A 127 -16.18 -3.05 4.34
C THR A 127 -15.78 -1.57 4.30
N ALA A 128 -14.90 -1.20 3.37
CA ALA A 128 -14.48 0.19 3.21
C ALA A 128 -15.66 1.09 2.81
N ARG A 129 -16.52 0.63 1.91
CA ARG A 129 -17.75 1.33 1.50
C ARG A 129 -18.69 1.54 2.68
N ALA A 130 -18.95 0.50 3.48
CA ALA A 130 -19.79 0.60 4.66
C ALA A 130 -19.23 1.59 5.70
N LEU A 131 -17.92 1.52 5.99
CA LEU A 131 -17.23 2.45 6.89
C LEU A 131 -17.37 3.89 6.43
N LEU A 132 -17.07 4.16 5.15
CA LEU A 132 -17.12 5.51 4.59
C LEU A 132 -18.55 6.04 4.56
N SER A 133 -19.52 5.21 4.18
CA SER A 133 -20.94 5.58 4.18
C SER A 133 -21.43 5.96 5.58
N ALA A 134 -21.03 5.21 6.61
CA ALA A 134 -21.34 5.55 8.01
C ALA A 134 -20.71 6.90 8.44
N CYS A 135 -19.66 7.34 7.76
CA CYS A 135 -19.03 8.64 7.96
C CYS A 135 -19.59 9.74 7.02
N GLY A 136 -20.68 9.48 6.30
CA GLY A 136 -21.26 10.43 5.33
C GLY A 136 -20.41 10.61 4.06
N GLN A 137 -19.54 9.65 3.74
CA GLN A 137 -18.68 9.69 2.56
C GLN A 137 -19.07 8.61 1.56
N ASP A 138 -18.92 8.90 0.27
CA ASP A 138 -19.09 7.90 -0.81
C ASP A 138 -17.74 7.46 -1.37
N LEU A 139 -17.45 6.16 -1.33
CA LEU A 139 -16.18 5.60 -1.81
C LEU A 139 -15.95 5.91 -3.30
N THR A 140 -16.99 5.87 -4.13
CA THR A 140 -16.86 6.14 -5.57
C THR A 140 -16.45 7.57 -5.84
N GLN A 141 -17.02 8.53 -5.09
CA GLN A 141 -16.65 9.94 -5.20
C GLN A 141 -15.24 10.19 -4.66
N LEU A 142 -14.89 9.55 -3.56
CA LEU A 142 -13.54 9.63 -2.99
C LEU A 142 -12.47 9.08 -3.95
N LYS A 143 -12.75 7.97 -4.64
CA LYS A 143 -11.86 7.42 -5.68
C LYS A 143 -11.66 8.40 -6.83
N LYS A 144 -12.73 9.02 -7.32
CA LYS A 144 -12.63 10.05 -8.37
C LYS A 144 -11.83 11.26 -7.92
N ALA A 145 -12.01 11.69 -6.67
CA ALA A 145 -11.24 12.78 -6.10
C ALA A 145 -9.76 12.41 -5.95
N ALA A 146 -9.46 11.20 -5.46
CA ALA A 146 -8.09 10.69 -5.25
C ALA A 146 -7.29 10.49 -6.56
N ALA A 147 -7.96 10.45 -7.71
CA ALA A 147 -7.30 10.42 -9.02
C ALA A 147 -6.87 11.82 -9.52
N ARG A 148 -7.06 12.87 -8.72
CA ARG A 148 -6.80 14.26 -9.11
C ARG A 148 -5.66 14.86 -8.29
N PRO A 149 -4.80 15.71 -8.87
CA PRO A 149 -3.69 16.36 -8.16
C PRO A 149 -4.13 17.29 -7.02
N ASP A 150 -5.36 17.80 -7.08
CA ASP A 150 -5.95 18.68 -6.07
C ASP A 150 -6.68 17.93 -4.94
N PHE A 151 -6.56 16.59 -4.90
CA PHE A 151 -7.10 15.80 -3.80
C PHE A 151 -6.60 16.30 -2.44
N VAL A 152 -7.49 16.33 -1.46
CA VAL A 152 -7.17 16.67 -0.07
C VAL A 152 -7.58 15.50 0.82
N PRO A 153 -6.70 15.05 1.72
CA PRO A 153 -7.01 13.96 2.64
C PRO A 153 -8.23 14.28 3.52
N ARG A 154 -8.97 13.23 3.90
CA ARG A 154 -10.24 13.34 4.63
C ARG A 154 -10.14 12.67 6.00
N PRO A 155 -9.95 13.43 7.09
CA PRO A 155 -10.15 12.90 8.44
C PRO A 155 -11.61 12.43 8.60
N LEU A 156 -11.77 11.21 9.11
CA LEU A 156 -13.10 10.64 9.35
C LEU A 156 -13.52 10.85 10.82
N PRO A 157 -14.82 10.97 11.12
CA PRO A 157 -15.33 11.16 12.48
C PRO A 157 -15.36 9.85 13.28
N VAL A 158 -14.41 8.95 13.01
CA VAL A 158 -14.29 7.63 13.65
C VAL A 158 -12.84 7.35 13.99
N ARG A 159 -12.64 6.43 14.93
CA ARG A 159 -11.33 6.08 15.45
C ARG A 159 -11.14 4.57 15.40
N ALA A 160 -9.92 4.13 15.20
CA ALA A 160 -9.56 2.72 15.17
C ALA A 160 -9.02 2.27 16.52
N GLN A 161 -9.42 1.08 16.91
CA GLN A 161 -8.80 0.33 18.00
C GLN A 161 -8.52 -1.08 17.50
N VAL A 162 -7.26 -1.49 17.54
CA VAL A 162 -6.83 -2.81 17.08
C VAL A 162 -5.87 -3.42 18.08
N GLN A 163 -6.14 -4.65 18.47
CA GLN A 163 -5.23 -5.47 19.26
C GLN A 163 -4.97 -6.77 18.52
N ILE A 164 -3.70 -7.08 18.31
CA ILE A 164 -3.24 -8.33 17.70
C ILE A 164 -2.21 -8.94 18.64
N GLU A 165 -2.33 -10.23 18.88
CA GLU A 165 -1.37 -11.03 19.64
C GLU A 165 -0.71 -12.01 18.68
N ASN A 166 0.62 -11.90 18.54
CA ASN A 166 1.42 -12.73 17.65
C ASN A 166 2.43 -13.53 18.44
N THR A 167 2.72 -14.74 17.97
CA THR A 167 3.87 -15.52 18.40
C THR A 167 4.96 -15.41 17.35
N LEU A 168 6.14 -14.96 17.74
CA LEU A 168 7.29 -14.84 16.85
C LEU A 168 8.23 -16.03 17.03
N ARG A 169 8.62 -16.65 15.92
CA ARG A 169 9.61 -17.72 15.87
C ARG A 169 10.69 -17.33 14.87
N ARG A 170 11.94 -17.31 15.34
CA ARG A 170 13.09 -17.08 14.45
C ARG A 170 13.65 -18.41 13.96
N PHE A 171 14.03 -18.45 12.69
CA PHE A 171 14.71 -19.58 12.08
C PHE A 171 15.63 -19.09 10.96
N ALA A 172 16.66 -19.87 10.67
CA ALA A 172 17.53 -19.62 9.54
C ALA A 172 16.97 -20.27 8.27
N SER A 173 17.07 -19.56 7.16
CA SER A 173 16.79 -20.07 5.82
C SER A 173 17.99 -19.80 4.92
N HIS A 174 18.12 -20.55 3.83
CA HIS A 174 19.24 -20.46 2.92
C HIS A 174 18.74 -20.34 1.48
N ASN A 175 19.31 -19.41 0.73
CA ASN A 175 19.17 -19.38 -0.72
C ASN A 175 20.29 -20.21 -1.33
N ILE A 176 19.93 -21.08 -2.27
CA ILE A 176 20.91 -21.84 -3.05
C ILE A 176 21.10 -21.12 -4.37
N VAL A 177 22.33 -20.69 -4.62
CA VAL A 177 22.71 -20.03 -5.87
C VAL A 177 23.69 -20.96 -6.59
N ALA A 178 23.40 -21.27 -7.84
CA ALA A 178 24.27 -22.04 -8.71
C ALA A 178 24.55 -21.24 -9.99
N ARG A 179 25.73 -21.42 -10.54
CA ARG A 179 26.15 -20.79 -11.79
C ARG A 179 26.67 -21.86 -12.75
N ILE A 180 26.22 -21.77 -14.00
CA ILE A 180 26.80 -22.52 -15.12
C ILE A 180 27.51 -21.50 -16.00
N ASP A 181 28.82 -21.65 -16.14
CA ASP A 181 29.60 -20.74 -16.96
C ASP A 181 29.35 -20.97 -18.46
N GLY A 182 29.14 -19.88 -19.21
CA GLY A 182 29.07 -19.94 -20.66
C GLY A 182 30.43 -20.23 -21.30
N THR A 183 30.43 -20.92 -22.42
CA THR A 183 31.64 -21.26 -23.18
C THR A 183 32.00 -20.25 -24.26
N ASP A 184 31.10 -19.33 -24.57
CA ASP A 184 31.32 -18.28 -25.57
C ASP A 184 32.25 -17.19 -24.98
N PRO A 185 33.44 -16.97 -25.57
CA PRO A 185 34.39 -16.01 -25.03
C PRO A 185 33.90 -14.56 -25.01
N ASP A 186 33.01 -14.20 -25.95
CA ASP A 186 32.51 -12.82 -26.10
C ASP A 186 31.32 -12.53 -25.19
N ARG A 187 30.57 -13.55 -24.78
CA ARG A 187 29.33 -13.44 -24.00
C ARG A 187 29.42 -14.00 -22.59
N LYS A 188 30.54 -14.58 -22.18
CA LYS A 188 30.71 -15.20 -20.85
C LYS A 188 30.50 -14.25 -19.67
N GLN A 189 30.52 -12.93 -19.91
CA GLN A 189 30.23 -11.92 -18.90
C GLN A 189 28.73 -11.61 -18.78
N GLN A 190 27.91 -12.12 -19.71
CA GLN A 190 26.45 -11.99 -19.63
C GLN A 190 25.88 -13.13 -18.82
N ALA A 191 24.84 -12.84 -18.03
CA ALA A 191 24.15 -13.83 -17.24
C ALA A 191 22.65 -13.83 -17.54
N ILE A 192 22.05 -15.01 -17.59
CA ILE A 192 20.61 -15.20 -17.55
C ILE A 192 20.28 -15.65 -16.13
N VAL A 193 19.37 -14.95 -15.48
CA VAL A 193 18.93 -15.25 -14.11
C VAL A 193 17.48 -15.75 -14.19
N TYR A 194 17.21 -16.88 -13.53
CA TYR A 194 15.88 -17.49 -13.43
C TYR A 194 15.29 -17.25 -12.05
#